data_d0ef85b69644960f84e2c8209182fe58
#
_entry.id   d0ef85b69644960f84e2c8209182fe58
#
_cell.length_a   1.000
_cell.length_b   1.000
_cell.length_c   1.000
_cell.angle_alpha   90.00
_cell.angle_beta   90.00
_cell.angle_gamma   90.00
#
_symmetry.space_group_name_H-M   'P 1'
#
loop_
_entity.id
_entity.type
_entity.pdbx_description
1 polymer ?
#
loop_
_entity_poly.entity_id
_entity_poly.type
_entity_poly.pdbx_seq_one_letter_code
_entity_poly.pdbx_strand_id
1 'polypeptide(L)'
;SLDYDKLYGMGYFFEGGRLVDQDNELTSDWGEYTPSTREAVFNYNVRLVNPAPPRMAKTTLLSDTLHYNTGTGIAHIVGPSNIKHGESHIYSELGYYNSKTDQSYLLNRSILTNEGKRLVGDSVVWDAENKVGKAFGDIVYTDAANKNMFTGNYCLYNDSTGYAEAADSAMLIDFSQKDTLYAHADTFKMYSYALRSDSVYRVLHAYRHLRAYRRDIQAVCDSLVYDGKDSVMTMYYDPIIWQEGQQLLGEEIKAFFNDSTIDSVQVL
;
A
#
# COMPACT_ATOMS: atom_id res chain seq x y z
N SER A 1 -38.76 -11.95 4.54
CA SER A 1 -39.10 -13.37 4.76
C SER A 1 -37.92 -14.26 4.39
N LEU A 2 -37.79 -15.40 5.07
CA LEU A 2 -36.82 -16.44 4.73
C LEU A 2 -37.61 -17.63 4.18
N ASP A 3 -37.33 -18.01 2.96
CA ASP A 3 -37.91 -19.17 2.31
C ASP A 3 -36.85 -20.29 2.22
N TYR A 4 -37.30 -21.55 2.39
CA TYR A 4 -36.38 -22.68 2.33
C TYR A 4 -36.88 -23.69 1.30
N ASP A 5 -36.06 -23.96 0.29
CA ASP A 5 -36.31 -24.97 -0.72
C ASP A 5 -35.74 -26.32 -0.26
N LYS A 6 -36.62 -27.26 0.08
CA LYS A 6 -36.23 -28.60 0.54
C LYS A 6 -35.63 -29.47 -0.54
N LEU A 7 -35.96 -29.21 -1.81
CA LEU A 7 -35.45 -30.01 -2.95
C LEU A 7 -33.98 -29.73 -3.19
N TYR A 8 -33.63 -28.44 -3.14
CA TYR A 8 -32.25 -27.98 -3.36
C TYR A 8 -31.48 -27.77 -2.04
N GLY A 9 -32.14 -27.83 -0.90
CA GLY A 9 -31.52 -27.62 0.41
C GLY A 9 -30.99 -26.20 0.59
N MET A 10 -31.66 -25.20 0.03
CA MET A 10 -31.21 -23.81 0.00
C MET A 10 -32.20 -22.89 0.71
N GLY A 11 -31.65 -21.91 1.43
CA GLY A 11 -32.42 -20.83 2.00
C GLY A 11 -32.31 -19.56 1.18
N TYR A 12 -33.41 -18.85 0.97
CA TYR A 12 -33.49 -17.59 0.25
C TYR A 12 -34.14 -16.51 1.11
N PHE A 13 -33.71 -15.28 0.91
CA PHE A 13 -34.43 -14.13 1.41
C PHE A 13 -34.54 -13.03 0.35
N PHE A 14 -35.68 -12.37 0.38
CA PHE A 14 -36.03 -11.24 -0.46
C PHE A 14 -36.43 -10.09 0.47
N GLU A 15 -36.20 -8.83 0.07
CA GLU A 15 -36.55 -7.66 0.86
C GLU A 15 -35.78 -7.53 2.18
N GLY A 16 -34.51 -7.89 2.15
CA GLY A 16 -33.60 -7.78 3.28
C GLY A 16 -33.44 -9.05 4.11
N GLY A 17 -32.20 -9.39 4.37
CA GLY A 17 -31.79 -10.53 5.17
C GLY A 17 -30.51 -10.30 5.94
N ARG A 18 -30.31 -11.20 6.92
CA ARG A 18 -29.14 -11.16 7.79
C ARG A 18 -28.61 -12.58 8.00
N LEU A 19 -27.31 -12.76 7.76
CA LEU A 19 -26.58 -13.96 8.13
C LEU A 19 -25.57 -13.59 9.22
N VAL A 20 -25.52 -14.40 10.28
CA VAL A 20 -24.51 -14.27 11.34
C VAL A 20 -23.67 -15.54 11.33
N ASP A 21 -22.36 -15.39 11.18
CA ASP A 21 -21.39 -16.47 11.19
C ASP A 21 -20.27 -16.13 12.16
N GLN A 22 -20.21 -16.83 13.28
CA GLN A 22 -19.31 -16.52 14.39
C GLN A 22 -19.46 -15.03 14.80
N ASP A 23 -18.42 -14.25 14.52
CA ASP A 23 -18.41 -12.81 14.82
C ASP A 23 -18.78 -11.94 13.61
N ASN A 24 -18.99 -12.55 12.43
CA ASN A 24 -19.32 -11.80 11.20
C ASN A 24 -20.82 -11.61 11.08
N GLU A 25 -21.21 -10.44 10.62
CA GLU A 25 -22.59 -10.10 10.28
C GLU A 25 -22.65 -9.63 8.83
N LEU A 26 -23.46 -10.33 8.02
CA LEU A 26 -23.75 -9.97 6.64
C LEU A 26 -25.20 -9.57 6.48
N THR A 27 -25.45 -8.47 5.81
CA THR A 27 -26.78 -7.99 5.46
C THR A 27 -26.81 -7.65 3.95
N SER A 28 -27.98 -7.84 3.32
CA SER A 28 -28.22 -7.44 1.92
C SER A 28 -29.72 -7.39 1.65
N ASP A 29 -30.12 -6.87 0.50
CA ASP A 29 -31.53 -6.85 0.11
C ASP A 29 -31.98 -8.22 -0.39
N TRP A 30 -31.10 -8.98 -1.04
CA TRP A 30 -31.36 -10.32 -1.53
C TRP A 30 -30.19 -11.25 -1.20
N GLY A 31 -30.50 -12.51 -0.92
CA GLY A 31 -29.46 -13.50 -0.71
C GLY A 31 -29.95 -14.93 -0.72
N GLU A 32 -29.01 -15.83 -0.92
CA GLU A 32 -29.19 -17.27 -0.83
C GLU A 32 -28.07 -17.90 -0.01
N TYR A 33 -28.39 -19.00 0.67
CA TYR A 33 -27.45 -19.78 1.45
C TYR A 33 -27.65 -21.27 1.24
N THR A 34 -26.58 -21.99 0.91
CA THR A 34 -26.54 -23.44 0.74
C THR A 34 -25.78 -24.08 1.91
N PRO A 35 -26.51 -24.66 2.89
CA PRO A 35 -25.87 -25.24 4.09
C PRO A 35 -24.89 -26.36 3.80
N SER A 36 -25.11 -27.17 2.77
CA SER A 36 -24.26 -28.31 2.41
C SER A 36 -22.87 -27.90 1.95
N THR A 37 -22.75 -26.78 1.22
CA THR A 37 -21.48 -26.22 0.73
C THR A 37 -20.97 -25.09 1.62
N ARG A 38 -21.82 -24.57 2.52
CA ARG A 38 -21.59 -23.40 3.38
C ARG A 38 -21.37 -22.11 2.56
N GLU A 39 -21.91 -22.06 1.35
CA GLU A 39 -21.82 -20.92 0.48
C GLU A 39 -23.06 -20.04 0.56
N ALA A 40 -22.83 -18.75 0.59
CA ALA A 40 -23.83 -17.72 0.53
C ALA A 40 -23.54 -16.74 -0.60
N VAL A 41 -24.57 -16.30 -1.29
CA VAL A 41 -24.53 -15.22 -2.28
C VAL A 41 -25.42 -14.10 -1.79
N PHE A 42 -24.89 -12.90 -1.76
CA PHE A 42 -25.58 -11.69 -1.35
C PHE A 42 -25.55 -10.68 -2.49
N ASN A 43 -26.68 -10.05 -2.74
CA ASN A 43 -26.81 -9.05 -3.79
C ASN A 43 -27.55 -7.83 -3.27
N TYR A 44 -27.16 -6.68 -3.76
CA TYR A 44 -27.73 -5.35 -3.51
C TYR A 44 -27.56 -4.90 -2.06
N ASN A 45 -26.89 -3.77 -1.90
CA ASN A 45 -26.61 -3.17 -0.59
C ASN A 45 -25.93 -4.13 0.39
N VAL A 46 -25.02 -4.96 -0.11
CA VAL A 46 -24.32 -5.95 0.71
C VAL A 46 -23.40 -5.25 1.70
N ARG A 47 -23.54 -5.64 2.96
CA ARG A 47 -22.69 -5.14 4.04
C ARG A 47 -22.22 -6.30 4.90
N LEU A 48 -20.91 -6.56 4.89
CA LEU A 48 -20.23 -7.45 5.82
C LEU A 48 -19.55 -6.63 6.90
N VAL A 49 -19.77 -7.02 8.13
CA VAL A 49 -19.12 -6.44 9.32
C VAL A 49 -18.41 -7.55 10.07
N ASN A 50 -17.10 -7.39 10.21
CA ASN A 50 -16.29 -8.18 11.11
C ASN A 50 -16.01 -7.32 12.35
N PRO A 51 -16.68 -7.58 13.49
CA PRO A 51 -16.38 -6.88 14.72
C PRO A 51 -15.05 -7.41 15.27
N ALA A 52 -14.05 -6.54 15.27
CA ALA A 52 -12.75 -6.89 15.82
C ALA A 52 -12.80 -7.22 17.31
N PRO A 53 -11.92 -8.10 17.84
CA PRO A 53 -11.66 -8.20 19.26
C PRO A 53 -11.30 -6.83 19.87
N PRO A 54 -11.43 -6.61 21.19
CA PRO A 54 -11.36 -5.27 21.81
C PRO A 54 -10.11 -4.43 21.55
N ARG A 55 -9.13 -4.93 20.80
CA ARG A 55 -7.86 -4.25 20.49
C ARG A 55 -7.58 -4.10 18.99
N MET A 56 -8.48 -4.55 18.13
CA MET A 56 -8.32 -4.46 16.66
C MET A 56 -9.40 -3.56 16.06
N ALA A 57 -9.11 -2.98 14.91
CA ALA A 57 -10.08 -2.15 14.22
C ALA A 57 -11.17 -3.01 13.56
N LYS A 58 -12.41 -2.55 13.63
CA LYS A 58 -13.55 -3.18 12.98
C LYS A 58 -13.40 -3.07 11.47
N THR A 59 -13.58 -4.18 10.75
CA THR A 59 -13.65 -4.18 9.29
C THR A 59 -15.10 -4.10 8.82
N THR A 60 -15.38 -3.22 7.89
CA THR A 60 -16.68 -3.11 7.21
C THR A 60 -16.44 -3.18 5.71
N LEU A 61 -17.05 -4.13 5.02
CA LEU A 61 -17.06 -4.26 3.57
C LEU A 61 -18.46 -3.93 3.05
N LEU A 62 -18.53 -3.02 2.10
CA LEU A 62 -19.73 -2.65 1.35
C LEU A 62 -19.52 -3.07 -0.10
N SER A 63 -20.44 -3.80 -0.67
CA SER A 63 -20.36 -4.34 -2.03
C SER A 63 -21.74 -4.36 -2.68
N ASP A 64 -21.76 -4.45 -4.00
CA ASP A 64 -23.00 -4.73 -4.72
C ASP A 64 -23.32 -6.22 -4.69
N THR A 65 -22.30 -7.05 -4.88
CA THR A 65 -22.41 -8.52 -4.83
C THR A 65 -21.26 -9.12 -4.04
N LEU A 66 -21.55 -10.08 -3.18
CA LEU A 66 -20.58 -10.78 -2.35
C LEU A 66 -20.89 -12.28 -2.31
N HIS A 67 -19.90 -13.11 -2.60
CA HIS A 67 -19.96 -14.55 -2.35
C HIS A 67 -19.17 -14.85 -1.09
N TYR A 68 -19.81 -15.43 -0.09
CA TYR A 68 -19.21 -15.71 1.20
C TYR A 68 -19.28 -17.19 1.56
N ASN A 69 -18.16 -17.77 1.95
CA ASN A 69 -18.12 -19.13 2.46
C ASN A 69 -17.94 -19.13 3.98
N THR A 70 -18.97 -19.53 4.71
CA THR A 70 -18.98 -19.54 6.19
C THR A 70 -18.00 -20.57 6.76
N GLY A 71 -17.60 -21.58 6.02
CA GLY A 71 -16.62 -22.58 6.46
C GLY A 71 -15.20 -22.04 6.43
N THR A 72 -14.83 -21.31 5.39
CA THR A 72 -13.48 -20.74 5.21
C THR A 72 -13.34 -19.33 5.75
N GLY A 73 -14.45 -18.57 5.84
CA GLY A 73 -14.45 -17.15 6.16
C GLY A 73 -14.03 -16.25 4.98
N ILE A 74 -14.01 -16.80 3.76
CA ILE A 74 -13.59 -16.05 2.57
C ILE A 74 -14.80 -15.39 1.93
N ALA A 75 -14.70 -14.08 1.76
CA ALA A 75 -15.60 -13.25 0.96
C ALA A 75 -14.96 -12.98 -0.41
N HIS A 76 -15.61 -13.39 -1.47
CA HIS A 76 -15.24 -13.05 -2.84
C HIS A 76 -16.01 -11.80 -3.27
N ILE A 77 -15.26 -10.74 -3.55
CA ILE A 77 -15.75 -9.44 -3.97
C ILE A 77 -16.00 -9.46 -5.47
N VAL A 78 -17.22 -9.13 -5.88
CA VAL A 78 -17.63 -9.03 -7.28
C VAL A 78 -18.32 -7.69 -7.51
N GLY A 79 -17.66 -6.83 -8.30
CA GLY A 79 -18.14 -5.47 -8.55
C GLY A 79 -17.62 -4.43 -7.53
N PRO A 80 -18.04 -3.16 -7.71
CA PRO A 80 -17.56 -2.04 -6.91
C PRO A 80 -17.75 -2.26 -5.41
N SER A 81 -16.64 -2.26 -4.68
CA SER A 81 -16.64 -2.58 -3.25
C SER A 81 -15.72 -1.63 -2.47
N ASN A 82 -16.14 -1.29 -1.25
CA ASN A 82 -15.40 -0.46 -0.34
C ASN A 82 -15.16 -1.21 0.97
N ILE A 83 -13.91 -1.33 1.37
CA ILE A 83 -13.50 -1.93 2.64
C ILE A 83 -12.96 -0.82 3.54
N LYS A 84 -13.50 -0.73 4.75
CA LYS A 84 -13.00 0.17 5.78
C LYS A 84 -12.45 -0.65 6.94
N HIS A 85 -11.18 -0.40 7.30
CA HIS A 85 -10.51 -0.97 8.46
C HIS A 85 -9.78 0.15 9.22
N GLY A 86 -10.32 0.56 10.37
CA GLY A 86 -9.83 1.74 11.07
C GLY A 86 -9.90 3.00 10.21
N GLU A 87 -8.76 3.65 10.02
CA GLU A 87 -8.61 4.82 9.14
C GLU A 87 -8.29 4.46 7.68
N SER A 88 -8.06 3.18 7.41
CA SER A 88 -7.79 2.70 6.05
C SER A 88 -9.07 2.50 5.27
N HIS A 89 -9.08 2.96 4.03
CA HIS A 89 -10.13 2.75 3.05
C HIS A 89 -9.56 2.09 1.81
N ILE A 90 -10.22 1.03 1.36
CA ILE A 90 -9.83 0.28 0.17
C ILE A 90 -11.00 0.25 -0.79
N TYR A 91 -10.76 0.58 -2.04
CA TYR A 91 -11.68 0.37 -3.15
C TYR A 91 -11.16 -0.75 -4.04
N SER A 92 -12.01 -1.68 -4.42
CA SER A 92 -11.71 -2.75 -5.38
C SER A 92 -12.98 -3.21 -6.07
N GLU A 93 -12.83 -3.70 -7.30
CA GLU A 93 -13.94 -4.29 -8.07
C GLU A 93 -13.89 -5.81 -8.12
N LEU A 94 -12.74 -6.38 -7.73
CA LEU A 94 -12.52 -7.82 -7.73
C LEU A 94 -11.51 -8.19 -6.65
N GLY A 95 -11.77 -9.29 -5.94
CA GLY A 95 -10.80 -9.77 -4.96
C GLY A 95 -11.39 -10.68 -3.91
N TYR A 96 -10.59 -10.95 -2.90
CA TYR A 96 -10.94 -11.80 -1.78
C TYR A 96 -10.61 -11.11 -0.47
N TYR A 97 -11.49 -11.22 0.50
CA TYR A 97 -11.25 -10.85 1.89
C TYR A 97 -11.46 -12.07 2.77
N ASN A 98 -10.49 -12.40 3.60
CA ASN A 98 -10.59 -13.47 4.58
C ASN A 98 -10.89 -12.88 5.96
N SER A 99 -12.11 -13.08 6.45
CA SER A 99 -12.58 -12.55 7.72
C SER A 99 -11.97 -13.23 8.95
N LYS A 100 -11.30 -14.38 8.79
CA LYS A 100 -10.62 -15.10 9.87
C LYS A 100 -9.17 -14.64 10.08
N THR A 101 -8.50 -14.26 8.99
CA THR A 101 -7.08 -13.84 9.00
C THR A 101 -6.91 -12.35 8.75
N ASP A 102 -8.00 -11.64 8.46
CA ASP A 102 -8.05 -10.22 8.11
C ASP A 102 -7.10 -9.86 6.94
N GLN A 103 -6.97 -10.79 5.99
CA GLN A 103 -6.17 -10.64 4.79
C GLN A 103 -7.05 -10.29 3.61
N SER A 104 -6.58 -9.36 2.80
CA SER A 104 -7.22 -8.97 1.53
C SER A 104 -6.28 -9.22 0.36
N TYR A 105 -6.81 -9.77 -0.72
CA TYR A 105 -6.16 -9.91 -2.01
C TYR A 105 -7.05 -9.26 -3.07
N LEU A 106 -6.65 -8.10 -3.56
CA LEU A 106 -7.46 -7.21 -4.37
C LEU A 106 -6.85 -7.08 -5.75
N LEU A 107 -7.69 -7.09 -6.75
CA LEU A 107 -7.34 -7.12 -8.15
C LEU A 107 -8.02 -5.96 -8.90
N ASN A 108 -7.67 -5.80 -10.17
CA ASN A 108 -8.34 -4.89 -11.08
C ASN A 108 -8.23 -3.41 -10.66
N ARG A 109 -6.97 -2.94 -10.50
CA ARG A 109 -6.64 -1.55 -10.22
C ARG A 109 -7.20 -1.03 -8.88
N SER A 110 -6.90 -1.76 -7.83
CA SER A 110 -7.36 -1.41 -6.49
C SER A 110 -6.68 -0.17 -5.92
N ILE A 111 -7.41 0.54 -5.05
CA ILE A 111 -6.97 1.78 -4.43
C ILE A 111 -7.01 1.61 -2.92
N LEU A 112 -5.90 1.87 -2.26
CA LEU A 112 -5.81 1.94 -0.79
C LEU A 112 -5.50 3.37 -0.38
N THR A 113 -6.26 3.90 0.57
CA THR A 113 -6.02 5.21 1.17
C THR A 113 -5.92 5.10 2.68
N ASN A 114 -4.94 5.77 3.27
CA ASN A 114 -4.76 5.85 4.72
C ASN A 114 -4.06 7.15 5.09
N GLU A 115 -4.66 7.96 5.97
CA GLU A 115 -4.07 9.20 6.52
C GLU A 115 -3.46 10.13 5.45
N GLY A 116 -4.16 10.36 4.34
CA GLY A 116 -3.70 11.22 3.25
C GLY A 116 -2.69 10.58 2.29
N LYS A 117 -2.31 9.32 2.52
CA LYS A 117 -1.51 8.50 1.62
C LYS A 117 -2.44 7.69 0.71
N ARG A 118 -2.04 7.50 -0.54
CA ARG A 118 -2.81 6.76 -1.53
C ARG A 118 -1.91 5.83 -2.31
N LEU A 119 -2.26 4.55 -2.34
CA LEU A 119 -1.61 3.52 -3.13
C LEU A 119 -2.58 3.00 -4.18
N VAL A 120 -2.13 2.90 -5.41
CA VAL A 120 -2.84 2.26 -6.53
C VAL A 120 -1.92 1.22 -7.14
N GLY A 121 -2.47 0.08 -7.51
CA GLY A 121 -1.74 -0.99 -8.21
C GLY A 121 -2.72 -1.93 -8.90
N ASP A 122 -2.25 -2.69 -9.88
CA ASP A 122 -3.07 -3.69 -10.58
C ASP A 122 -3.56 -4.77 -9.62
N SER A 123 -2.72 -5.13 -8.64
CA SER A 123 -3.13 -5.92 -7.50
C SER A 123 -2.53 -5.39 -6.20
N VAL A 124 -3.31 -5.51 -5.11
CA VAL A 124 -2.92 -5.09 -3.77
C VAL A 124 -3.22 -6.23 -2.80
N VAL A 125 -2.23 -6.60 -2.02
CA VAL A 125 -2.34 -7.58 -0.93
C VAL A 125 -2.15 -6.85 0.38
N TRP A 126 -3.08 -7.02 1.31
CA TRP A 126 -2.99 -6.46 2.64
C TRP A 126 -3.16 -7.56 3.69
N ASP A 127 -2.22 -7.61 4.62
CA ASP A 127 -2.24 -8.47 5.80
C ASP A 127 -2.35 -7.57 7.03
N ALA A 128 -3.55 -7.47 7.58
CA ALA A 128 -3.84 -6.58 8.68
C ALA A 128 -3.20 -7.07 10.01
N GLU A 129 -3.08 -8.39 10.20
CA GLU A 129 -2.45 -8.98 11.40
C GLU A 129 -0.95 -8.61 11.46
N ASN A 130 -0.23 -8.78 10.35
CA ASN A 130 1.20 -8.49 10.25
C ASN A 130 1.48 -7.04 9.87
N LYS A 131 0.45 -6.27 9.50
CA LYS A 131 0.54 -4.89 8.99
C LYS A 131 1.48 -4.75 7.80
N VAL A 132 1.37 -5.69 6.87
CA VAL A 132 2.17 -5.73 5.65
C VAL A 132 1.29 -5.53 4.43
N GLY A 133 1.62 -4.53 3.65
CA GLY A 133 1.03 -4.27 2.34
C GLY A 133 2.00 -4.58 1.21
N LYS A 134 1.50 -5.16 0.12
CA LYS A 134 2.22 -5.33 -1.14
C LYS A 134 1.35 -4.86 -2.28
N ALA A 135 1.95 -4.28 -3.28
CA ALA A 135 1.28 -3.93 -4.52
C ALA A 135 2.12 -4.37 -5.71
N PHE A 136 1.45 -4.71 -6.80
CA PHE A 136 2.06 -5.20 -8.04
C PHE A 136 1.39 -4.54 -9.24
N GLY A 137 2.19 -4.26 -10.26
CA GLY A 137 1.78 -3.74 -11.56
C GLY A 137 1.36 -2.27 -11.51
N ASP A 138 2.00 -1.46 -12.32
CA ASP A 138 1.71 -0.05 -12.57
C ASP A 138 1.33 0.75 -11.31
N ILE A 139 2.21 0.68 -10.32
CA ILE A 139 2.00 1.23 -8.99
C ILE A 139 2.15 2.75 -9.01
N VAL A 140 1.23 3.43 -8.33
CA VAL A 140 1.35 4.85 -7.98
C VAL A 140 1.06 5.00 -6.48
N TYR A 141 2.07 5.38 -5.73
CA TYR A 141 1.94 5.79 -4.33
C TYR A 141 2.09 7.30 -4.22
N THR A 142 1.23 7.95 -3.47
CA THR A 142 1.27 9.40 -3.22
C THR A 142 1.19 9.67 -1.72
N ASP A 143 2.06 10.51 -1.21
CA ASP A 143 2.01 11.06 0.13
C ASP A 143 1.87 12.58 0.03
N ALA A 144 0.64 13.05 0.20
CA ALA A 144 0.32 14.48 0.03
C ALA A 144 0.96 15.35 1.12
N ALA A 145 1.09 14.83 2.35
CA ALA A 145 1.68 15.55 3.47
C ALA A 145 3.17 15.79 3.27
N ASN A 146 3.89 14.78 2.79
CA ASN A 146 5.33 14.87 2.51
C ASN A 146 5.63 15.34 1.07
N LYS A 147 4.60 15.60 0.26
CA LYS A 147 4.72 16.06 -1.13
C LYS A 147 5.64 15.18 -1.96
N ASN A 148 5.44 13.89 -1.87
CA ASN A 148 6.18 12.92 -2.68
C ASN A 148 5.24 11.90 -3.35
N MET A 149 5.74 11.32 -4.41
CA MET A 149 5.09 10.26 -5.17
C MET A 149 6.13 9.19 -5.49
N PHE A 150 5.65 7.97 -5.57
CA PHE A 150 6.43 6.82 -5.93
C PHE A 150 5.74 6.04 -7.04
N THR A 151 6.48 5.60 -8.04
CA THR A 151 5.96 4.72 -9.10
C THR A 151 6.88 3.51 -9.28
N GLY A 152 6.35 2.41 -9.80
CA GLY A 152 7.09 1.18 -10.05
C GLY A 152 6.15 0.00 -10.32
N ASN A 153 6.68 -1.21 -10.44
CA ASN A 153 5.87 -2.41 -10.65
C ASN A 153 5.79 -3.32 -9.42
N TYR A 154 6.59 -3.05 -8.39
CA TYR A 154 6.55 -3.73 -7.11
C TYR A 154 6.69 -2.73 -5.96
N CYS A 155 5.85 -2.88 -4.94
CA CYS A 155 5.95 -2.13 -3.69
C CYS A 155 5.65 -3.04 -2.50
N LEU A 156 6.40 -2.88 -1.42
CA LEU A 156 6.15 -3.50 -0.13
C LEU A 156 6.25 -2.42 0.96
N TYR A 157 5.32 -2.46 1.90
CA TYR A 157 5.34 -1.63 3.09
C TYR A 157 5.03 -2.47 4.33
N ASN A 158 5.82 -2.31 5.38
CA ASN A 158 5.59 -2.91 6.69
C ASN A 158 5.42 -1.78 7.72
N ASP A 159 4.18 -1.59 8.17
CA ASP A 159 3.83 -0.52 9.11
C ASP A 159 4.48 -0.71 10.50
N SER A 160 4.68 -1.96 10.92
CA SER A 160 5.27 -2.26 12.24
C SER A 160 6.75 -1.87 12.33
N THR A 161 7.49 -1.96 11.22
CA THR A 161 8.92 -1.65 11.15
C THR A 161 9.20 -0.33 10.44
N GLY A 162 8.20 0.24 9.76
CA GLY A 162 8.36 1.39 8.89
C GLY A 162 9.28 1.11 7.68
N TYR A 163 9.46 -0.18 7.32
CA TYR A 163 10.20 -0.57 6.13
C TYR A 163 9.35 -0.39 4.89
N ALA A 164 9.92 0.21 3.86
CA ALA A 164 9.31 0.29 2.54
C ALA A 164 10.33 -0.11 1.47
N GLU A 165 9.82 -0.77 0.42
CA GLU A 165 10.59 -1.14 -0.76
C GLU A 165 9.77 -0.85 -2.01
N ALA A 166 10.44 -0.34 -3.04
CA ALA A 166 9.87 -0.26 -4.37
C ALA A 166 10.91 -0.69 -5.39
N ALA A 167 10.48 -1.49 -6.34
CA ALA A 167 11.35 -2.10 -7.32
C ALA A 167 10.67 -2.19 -8.69
N ASP A 168 11.45 -2.62 -9.66
CA ASP A 168 11.03 -2.80 -11.04
C ASP A 168 10.53 -1.49 -11.66
N SER A 169 11.46 -0.74 -12.23
CA SER A 169 11.25 0.61 -12.78
C SER A 169 10.84 1.65 -11.73
N ALA A 170 11.42 1.56 -10.55
CA ALA A 170 11.07 2.42 -9.44
C ALA A 170 11.50 3.88 -9.68
N MET A 171 10.58 4.82 -9.47
CA MET A 171 10.84 6.25 -9.56
C MET A 171 10.29 6.96 -8.31
N LEU A 172 11.15 7.75 -7.68
CA LEU A 172 10.77 8.70 -6.63
C LEU A 172 10.59 10.09 -7.26
N ILE A 173 9.50 10.77 -6.94
CA ILE A 173 9.20 12.13 -7.36
C ILE A 173 8.96 12.96 -6.11
N ASP A 174 9.83 13.92 -5.84
CA ASP A 174 9.71 14.83 -4.70
C ASP A 174 9.40 16.24 -5.20
N PHE A 175 8.24 16.75 -4.83
CA PHE A 175 7.77 18.09 -5.14
C PHE A 175 7.60 18.97 -3.89
N SER A 176 8.35 18.64 -2.82
CA SER A 176 8.37 19.42 -1.58
C SER A 176 9.06 20.77 -1.73
N GLN A 177 9.97 20.87 -2.71
CA GLN A 177 10.72 22.07 -3.03
C GLN A 177 10.13 22.81 -4.25
N LYS A 178 10.71 23.97 -4.59
CA LYS A 178 10.29 24.78 -5.74
C LYS A 178 10.39 24.01 -7.06
N ASP A 179 11.50 23.29 -7.25
CA ASP A 179 11.74 22.46 -8.42
C ASP A 179 11.61 20.98 -8.03
N THR A 180 10.90 20.21 -8.84
CA THR A 180 10.63 18.79 -8.59
C THR A 180 11.91 17.96 -8.83
N LEU A 181 12.23 17.11 -7.88
CA LEU A 181 13.26 16.07 -8.01
C LEU A 181 12.63 14.78 -8.51
N TYR A 182 13.23 14.23 -9.56
CA TYR A 182 12.96 12.90 -10.08
C TYR A 182 14.18 12.02 -9.82
N ALA A 183 13.98 10.86 -9.21
CA ALA A 183 15.05 9.88 -9.01
C ALA A 183 14.56 8.50 -9.45
N HIS A 184 15.29 7.88 -10.34
CA HIS A 184 15.04 6.53 -10.85
C HIS A 184 16.16 5.60 -10.40
N ALA A 185 15.81 4.39 -9.95
CA ALA A 185 16.74 3.30 -9.67
C ALA A 185 16.02 1.95 -9.91
N ASP A 186 16.79 0.85 -9.98
CA ASP A 186 16.17 -0.48 -10.07
C ASP A 186 15.36 -0.79 -8.82
N THR A 187 15.88 -0.39 -7.64
CA THR A 187 15.22 -0.61 -6.35
C THR A 187 15.51 0.53 -5.37
N PHE A 188 14.47 0.99 -4.69
CA PHE A 188 14.59 1.82 -3.50
C PHE A 188 14.18 1.03 -2.27
N LYS A 189 14.94 1.20 -1.16
CA LYS A 189 14.59 0.65 0.15
C LYS A 189 14.69 1.76 1.19
N MET A 190 13.65 1.88 1.99
CA MET A 190 13.58 2.83 3.09
C MET A 190 13.49 2.09 4.41
N TYR A 191 14.37 2.40 5.32
CA TYR A 191 14.41 1.90 6.68
C TYR A 191 14.05 3.03 7.63
N SER A 192 13.09 2.79 8.53
CA SER A 192 12.71 3.76 9.56
C SER A 192 13.24 3.31 10.91
N TYR A 193 13.82 4.24 11.64
CA TYR A 193 14.42 3.99 12.94
C TYR A 193 13.76 4.88 14.00
N ALA A 194 13.82 4.43 15.26
CA ALA A 194 13.26 5.14 16.40
C ALA A 194 11.75 5.46 16.30
N LEU A 195 10.97 4.58 15.68
CA LEU A 195 9.53 4.74 15.39
C LEU A 195 8.65 5.08 16.61
N ARG A 196 9.14 4.84 17.84
CA ARG A 196 8.41 5.13 19.08
C ARG A 196 8.95 6.35 19.82
N SER A 197 9.77 7.16 19.19
CA SER A 197 10.36 8.36 19.75
C SER A 197 9.98 9.59 18.94
N ASP A 198 10.16 10.77 19.55
CA ASP A 198 9.96 12.06 18.85
C ASP A 198 11.05 12.34 17.79
N SER A 199 12.03 11.45 17.67
CA SER A 199 13.20 11.59 16.77
C SER A 199 13.23 10.49 15.72
N VAL A 200 12.10 10.21 15.05
CA VAL A 200 12.05 9.26 13.93
C VAL A 200 12.95 9.75 12.80
N TYR A 201 13.86 8.91 12.34
CA TYR A 201 14.65 9.18 11.14
C TYR A 201 14.58 8.03 10.16
N ARG A 202 14.92 8.31 8.91
CA ARG A 202 14.87 7.34 7.81
C ARG A 202 16.19 7.26 7.09
N VAL A 203 16.55 6.06 6.64
CA VAL A 203 17.68 5.80 5.76
C VAL A 203 17.12 5.26 4.46
N LEU A 204 17.42 5.96 3.36
CA LEU A 204 17.01 5.58 2.02
C LEU A 204 18.21 4.98 1.29
N HIS A 205 18.02 3.79 0.72
CA HIS A 205 18.96 3.17 -0.20
C HIS A 205 18.35 3.14 -1.60
N ALA A 206 19.11 3.58 -2.58
CA ALA A 206 18.83 3.36 -3.98
C ALA A 206 19.89 2.39 -4.54
N TYR A 207 19.45 1.34 -5.21
CA TYR A 207 20.32 0.30 -5.75
C TYR A 207 20.20 0.25 -7.26
N ARG A 208 21.36 0.28 -7.90
CA ARG A 208 21.62 0.12 -9.32
C ARG A 208 20.99 1.19 -10.19
N HIS A 209 21.82 1.69 -11.09
CA HIS A 209 21.46 2.59 -12.17
C HIS A 209 20.73 3.86 -11.70
N LEU A 210 21.13 4.41 -10.53
CA LEU A 210 20.52 5.64 -10.05
C LEU A 210 20.74 6.78 -11.05
N ARG A 211 19.66 7.45 -11.39
CA ARG A 211 19.62 8.70 -12.13
C ARG A 211 18.71 9.66 -11.42
N ALA A 212 19.24 10.80 -11.03
CA ALA A 212 18.48 11.86 -10.36
C ALA A 212 18.51 13.12 -11.24
N TYR A 213 17.38 13.77 -11.36
CA TYR A 213 17.19 14.99 -12.11
C TYR A 213 16.37 16.00 -11.32
N ARG A 214 16.91 17.17 -11.13
CA ARG A 214 16.23 18.41 -10.80
C ARG A 214 16.76 19.49 -11.72
N ARG A 215 16.02 20.56 -11.91
CA ARG A 215 16.37 21.60 -12.89
C ARG A 215 17.79 22.18 -12.71
N ASP A 216 18.23 22.32 -11.48
CA ASP A 216 19.53 22.93 -11.10
C ASP A 216 20.64 21.89 -10.86
N ILE A 217 20.29 20.60 -10.71
CA ILE A 217 21.26 19.54 -10.43
C ILE A 217 20.84 18.23 -11.09
N GLN A 218 21.80 17.50 -11.61
CA GLN A 218 21.63 16.16 -12.15
C GLN A 218 22.70 15.25 -11.55
N ALA A 219 22.36 13.99 -11.33
CA ALA A 219 23.30 13.03 -10.77
C ALA A 219 23.07 11.64 -11.34
N VAL A 220 24.16 10.89 -11.51
CA VAL A 220 24.13 9.46 -11.81
C VAL A 220 25.15 8.74 -10.94
N CYS A 221 24.83 7.52 -10.54
CA CYS A 221 25.73 6.57 -9.90
C CYS A 221 25.13 5.17 -9.96
N ASP A 222 25.89 4.15 -9.54
CA ASP A 222 25.26 2.83 -9.38
C ASP A 222 24.32 2.82 -8.18
N SER A 223 24.79 3.24 -7.01
CA SER A 223 24.02 3.15 -5.77
C SER A 223 24.17 4.41 -4.91
N LEU A 224 23.15 4.67 -4.08
CA LEU A 224 23.11 5.82 -3.19
C LEU A 224 22.55 5.41 -1.83
N VAL A 225 23.08 6.00 -0.78
CA VAL A 225 22.54 5.96 0.57
C VAL A 225 22.32 7.38 1.07
N TYR A 226 21.10 7.68 1.51
CA TYR A 226 20.80 8.91 2.25
C TYR A 226 20.48 8.57 3.71
N ASP A 227 21.29 9.03 4.63
CA ASP A 227 21.07 8.92 6.07
C ASP A 227 20.39 10.20 6.58
N GLY A 228 19.10 10.06 6.93
CA GLY A 228 18.31 11.19 7.42
C GLY A 228 18.65 11.60 8.87
N LYS A 229 19.39 10.77 9.63
CA LYS A 229 19.84 11.13 10.97
C LYS A 229 20.98 12.14 10.91
N ASP A 230 21.96 11.83 10.08
CA ASP A 230 23.16 12.65 9.96
C ASP A 230 23.05 13.65 8.81
N SER A 231 21.96 13.61 8.04
CA SER A 231 21.71 14.43 6.85
C SER A 231 22.85 14.32 5.83
N VAL A 232 23.29 13.08 5.56
CA VAL A 232 24.38 12.77 4.65
C VAL A 232 23.87 11.88 3.52
N MET A 233 24.18 12.27 2.29
CA MET A 233 23.99 11.46 1.09
C MET A 233 25.35 10.94 0.61
N THR A 234 25.47 9.65 0.42
CA THR A 234 26.67 9.03 -0.16
C THR A 234 26.31 8.34 -1.47
N MET A 235 27.01 8.70 -2.53
CA MET A 235 26.89 8.10 -3.86
C MET A 235 28.12 7.24 -4.13
N TYR A 236 27.89 6.03 -4.61
CA TYR A 236 28.91 4.99 -4.81
C TYR A 236 29.03 4.58 -6.27
N TYR A 237 30.21 4.11 -6.65
CA TYR A 237 30.56 3.54 -7.94
C TYR A 237 30.41 4.52 -9.08
N ASP A 238 31.50 5.27 -9.30
CA ASP A 238 31.65 6.27 -10.36
C ASP A 238 30.53 7.33 -10.40
N PRO A 239 30.20 7.98 -9.26
CA PRO A 239 29.20 9.03 -9.24
C PRO A 239 29.62 10.23 -10.07
N ILE A 240 28.66 10.81 -10.78
CA ILE A 240 28.81 12.05 -11.51
C ILE A 240 27.66 12.98 -11.11
N ILE A 241 28.01 14.21 -10.74
CA ILE A 241 27.06 15.30 -10.46
C ILE A 241 27.30 16.43 -11.45
N TRP A 242 26.25 16.95 -12.06
CA TRP A 242 26.27 18.19 -12.86
C TRP A 242 25.44 19.25 -12.14
N GLN A 243 26.05 20.43 -11.94
CA GLN A 243 25.39 21.57 -11.33
C GLN A 243 25.97 22.86 -11.92
N GLU A 244 25.12 23.76 -12.42
CA GLU A 244 25.50 25.09 -12.92
C GLU A 244 26.67 25.07 -13.94
N GLY A 245 26.69 24.06 -14.81
CA GLY A 245 27.75 23.89 -15.82
C GLY A 245 29.07 23.30 -15.30
N GLN A 246 29.12 22.94 -14.03
CA GLN A 246 30.22 22.22 -13.40
C GLN A 246 29.92 20.72 -13.34
N GLN A 247 30.96 19.91 -13.30
CA GLN A 247 30.90 18.47 -13.18
C GLN A 247 31.81 18.01 -12.04
N LEU A 248 31.25 17.22 -11.13
CA LEU A 248 32.00 16.53 -10.08
C LEU A 248 32.03 15.04 -10.41
N LEU A 249 33.21 14.41 -10.29
CA LEU A 249 33.42 12.98 -10.49
C LEU A 249 34.31 12.46 -9.37
N GLY A 250 34.09 11.20 -8.98
CA GLY A 250 34.89 10.52 -7.96
C GLY A 250 34.55 9.04 -7.92
N GLU A 251 35.23 8.26 -7.09
CA GLU A 251 34.85 6.89 -6.78
C GLU A 251 33.68 6.85 -5.79
N GLU A 252 33.64 7.84 -4.91
CA GLU A 252 32.59 8.08 -3.95
C GLU A 252 32.39 9.60 -3.81
N ILE A 253 31.12 10.05 -3.70
CA ILE A 253 30.80 11.45 -3.40
C ILE A 253 29.87 11.48 -2.17
N LYS A 254 30.26 12.27 -1.17
CA LYS A 254 29.43 12.57 0.00
C LYS A 254 28.94 14.01 -0.06
N ALA A 255 27.64 14.19 0.07
CA ALA A 255 27.02 15.50 0.24
C ALA A 255 26.41 15.62 1.63
N PHE A 256 26.75 16.68 2.34
CA PHE A 256 26.24 17.00 3.65
C PHE A 256 25.17 18.08 3.52
N PHE A 257 24.04 17.89 4.19
CA PHE A 257 22.89 18.78 4.08
C PHE A 257 22.65 19.54 5.40
N ASN A 258 22.26 20.79 5.25
CA ASN A 258 21.73 21.61 6.32
C ASN A 258 20.37 22.15 5.86
N ASP A 259 19.29 21.79 6.56
CA ASP A 259 17.91 22.20 6.25
C ASP A 259 17.52 22.05 4.76
N SER A 260 17.85 20.92 4.15
CA SER A 260 17.54 20.58 2.74
C SER A 260 18.41 21.28 1.69
N THR A 261 19.42 22.04 2.08
CA THR A 261 20.43 22.59 1.17
C THR A 261 21.76 21.85 1.33
N ILE A 262 22.52 21.73 0.24
CA ILE A 262 23.87 21.16 0.33
C ILE A 262 24.79 22.18 1.00
N ASP A 263 25.36 21.77 2.14
CA ASP A 263 26.32 22.57 2.91
C ASP A 263 27.74 22.35 2.37
N SER A 264 28.11 21.09 2.20
CA SER A 264 29.44 20.73 1.70
C SER A 264 29.41 19.42 0.92
N VAL A 265 30.41 19.23 0.07
CA VAL A 265 30.62 18.03 -0.73
C VAL A 265 32.05 17.54 -0.57
N GLN A 266 32.20 16.27 -0.30
CA GLN A 266 33.48 15.57 -0.27
C GLN A 266 33.54 14.58 -1.45
N VAL A 267 34.60 14.65 -2.24
CA VAL A 267 34.88 13.74 -3.35
C VAL A 267 36.07 12.86 -2.96
N LEU A 268 35.91 11.56 -3.11
CA LEU A 268 36.90 10.53 -2.82
C LEU A 268 37.24 9.75 -4.09
#